data_19dbfc3bf336aed8e4eb415ed3fafd4b
#
_entry.id   19dbfc3bf336aed8e4eb415ed3fafd4b
#
_cell.length_a   1.000
_cell.length_b   1.000
_cell.length_c   1.000
_cell.angle_alpha   90.00
_cell.angle_beta   90.00
_cell.angle_gamma   90.00
#
_symmetry.space_group_name_H-M   'P 1'
#
loop_
_entity.id
_entity.type
_entity.pdbx_description
1 polymer ?
#
loop_
_entity_poly.entity_id
_entity_poly.type
_entity_poly.pdbx_seq_one_letter_code
_entity_poly.pdbx_strand_id
1 'polypeptide(L)'
;MEEVESARNEDADEERSNEVKNSRRKRMPLFGKKKFDEKITKKYVFHEVLGTVDHPNIIRLWEIFDNKTHLYLVMDLVKGGELFDRIVEKGNYTEKDASDLIRQILSAVDYLHDKGIVHRDLKPENLLYYSPDEDSKIMISDFGLSKTEDDDSMMATACGTPGYVAPEVLRQKPYGKAVDCWALGVICYILLCGYPPFYDESDANLFAQIMRGEYEFDSPYWDDISESAQHFITCLLQVDPKKRYNCKQALDHPWISGGAARERDIHASVSEQMKKNFYKAKWKQAFNATAAMNRLKNLKLGADSARASESNNNAKKI
;
A
#
# COMPACT_ATOMS: atom_id res chain seq x y z
N MET A 1 -50.63 -29.31 -16.44
CA MET A 1 -50.27 -28.88 -15.06
C MET A 1 -48.80 -28.45 -14.97
N GLU A 2 -47.96 -28.76 -15.94
CA GLU A 2 -46.52 -28.33 -15.94
C GLU A 2 -46.28 -26.91 -16.44
N GLU A 3 -47.15 -26.33 -17.27
CA GLU A 3 -47.00 -24.94 -17.77
C GLU A 3 -47.33 -23.85 -16.74
N VAL A 4 -48.08 -24.16 -15.67
CA VAL A 4 -48.47 -23.18 -14.62
C VAL A 4 -47.39 -23.08 -13.53
N GLU A 5 -46.52 -24.08 -13.38
CA GLU A 5 -45.44 -24.11 -12.41
C GLU A 5 -44.17 -23.37 -12.92
N SER A 6 -43.95 -23.37 -14.25
CA SER A 6 -42.86 -22.65 -14.90
C SER A 6 -43.03 -21.14 -14.81
N ALA A 7 -44.23 -20.61 -15.02
CA ALA A 7 -44.52 -19.16 -14.94
C ALA A 7 -44.41 -18.58 -13.51
N ARG A 8 -44.63 -19.41 -12.45
CA ARG A 8 -44.49 -18.96 -11.06
C ARG A 8 -43.04 -18.84 -10.58
N ASN A 9 -42.12 -19.60 -11.19
CA ASN A 9 -40.71 -19.56 -10.84
C ASN A 9 -39.98 -18.38 -11.51
N GLU A 10 -40.40 -17.97 -12.71
CA GLU A 10 -39.83 -16.80 -13.41
C GLU A 10 -40.19 -15.49 -12.72
N ASP A 11 -41.44 -15.33 -12.24
CA ASP A 11 -41.87 -14.16 -11.50
C ASP A 11 -41.18 -14.03 -10.11
N ALA A 12 -40.88 -15.15 -9.44
CA ALA A 12 -40.18 -15.16 -8.16
C ALA A 12 -38.69 -14.79 -8.27
N ASP A 13 -38.04 -15.14 -9.37
CA ASP A 13 -36.65 -14.79 -9.62
C ASP A 13 -36.50 -13.33 -10.11
N GLU A 14 -37.50 -12.81 -10.80
CA GLU A 14 -37.55 -11.40 -11.20
C GLU A 14 -37.81 -10.47 -9.99
N GLU A 15 -38.70 -10.85 -9.05
CA GLU A 15 -38.92 -10.13 -7.80
C GLU A 15 -37.66 -10.17 -6.90
N ARG A 16 -36.97 -11.30 -6.76
CA ARG A 16 -35.70 -11.39 -6.02
C ARG A 16 -34.60 -10.55 -6.68
N SER A 17 -34.52 -10.54 -8.00
CA SER A 17 -33.57 -9.71 -8.74
C SER A 17 -33.85 -8.21 -8.56
N ASN A 18 -35.11 -7.80 -8.46
CA ASN A 18 -35.51 -6.43 -8.22
C ASN A 18 -35.36 -6.01 -6.74
N GLU A 19 -35.56 -6.88 -5.77
CA GLU A 19 -35.26 -6.61 -4.36
C GLU A 19 -33.75 -6.44 -4.11
N VAL A 20 -32.89 -7.25 -4.73
CA VAL A 20 -31.43 -7.10 -4.65
C VAL A 20 -30.96 -5.83 -5.32
N LYS A 21 -31.61 -5.40 -6.42
CA LYS A 21 -31.33 -4.10 -7.07
C LYS A 21 -31.83 -2.91 -6.26
N ASN A 22 -32.92 -3.05 -5.49
CA ASN A 22 -33.47 -1.98 -4.66
C ASN A 22 -32.77 -1.90 -3.28
N SER A 23 -32.23 -2.98 -2.73
CA SER A 23 -31.43 -2.93 -1.49
C SER A 23 -30.09 -2.23 -1.68
N ARG A 24 -29.54 -2.21 -2.93
CA ARG A 24 -28.33 -1.45 -3.29
C ARG A 24 -28.57 0.07 -3.42
N ARG A 25 -29.82 0.57 -3.31
CA ARG A 25 -30.16 1.99 -3.47
C ARG A 25 -30.60 2.72 -2.21
N LYS A 26 -30.45 2.16 -1.01
CA LYS A 26 -30.57 2.97 0.21
C LYS A 26 -29.26 3.73 0.46
N ARG A 27 -29.05 4.79 -0.32
CA ARG A 27 -28.10 5.86 0.03
C ARG A 27 -28.56 6.48 1.35
N MET A 28 -27.81 6.29 2.39
CA MET A 28 -27.90 7.16 3.56
C MET A 28 -27.47 8.57 3.15
N PRO A 29 -28.30 9.62 3.34
CA PRO A 29 -27.88 10.98 3.15
C PRO A 29 -27.12 11.42 4.42
N LEU A 30 -25.81 11.19 4.48
CA LEU A 30 -24.97 11.90 5.42
C LEU A 30 -24.31 13.05 4.67
N PHE A 31 -24.62 14.27 5.13
CA PHE A 31 -24.20 15.59 4.64
C PHE A 31 -25.04 16.18 3.49
N GLY A 32 -25.61 17.37 3.80
CA GLY A 32 -26.47 18.12 2.92
C GLY A 32 -25.81 18.45 1.58
N LYS A 33 -26.59 18.34 0.52
CA LYS A 33 -26.21 18.72 -0.85
C LYS A 33 -25.74 20.19 -0.86
N LYS A 34 -24.44 20.45 -0.74
CA LYS A 34 -23.86 21.70 -1.23
C LYS A 34 -23.67 21.56 -2.74
N LYS A 35 -24.37 22.37 -3.52
CA LYS A 35 -24.13 22.53 -4.95
C LYS A 35 -22.71 23.03 -5.14
N PHE A 36 -21.91 22.26 -5.85
CA PHE A 36 -20.55 22.64 -6.24
C PHE A 36 -20.62 23.71 -7.32
N ASP A 37 -19.70 24.69 -7.26
CA ASP A 37 -19.58 25.77 -8.24
C ASP A 37 -19.11 25.17 -9.59
N GLU A 38 -19.92 25.31 -10.65
CA GLU A 38 -19.63 24.82 -12.01
C GLU A 38 -18.31 25.36 -12.59
N LYS A 39 -17.68 26.34 -11.95
CA LYS A 39 -16.38 26.87 -12.35
C LYS A 39 -15.20 25.94 -12.02
N ILE A 40 -15.37 24.97 -11.11
CA ILE A 40 -14.31 24.03 -10.70
C ILE A 40 -14.14 22.94 -11.76
N THR A 41 -15.22 22.46 -12.38
CA THR A 41 -15.18 21.47 -13.46
C THR A 41 -14.50 21.98 -14.74
N LYS A 42 -14.33 23.29 -14.91
CA LYS A 42 -13.64 23.90 -16.06
C LYS A 42 -12.14 24.08 -15.87
N LYS A 43 -11.58 23.90 -14.67
CA LYS A 43 -10.18 24.20 -14.36
C LYS A 43 -9.31 22.94 -14.20
N TYR A 44 -9.93 21.80 -14.00
CA TYR A 44 -9.25 20.49 -13.96
C TYR A 44 -9.84 19.64 -15.08
N VAL A 45 -9.04 19.35 -16.07
CA VAL A 45 -9.30 18.25 -16.99
C VAL A 45 -9.22 16.99 -16.10
N PHE A 46 -10.38 16.46 -15.70
CA PHE A 46 -10.42 15.10 -15.19
C PHE A 46 -10.02 14.24 -16.39
N HIS A 47 -8.75 13.86 -16.44
CA HIS A 47 -8.36 12.71 -17.21
C HIS A 47 -9.28 11.58 -16.77
N GLU A 48 -9.80 10.81 -17.71
CA GLU A 48 -10.81 9.77 -17.57
C GLU A 48 -10.80 9.15 -16.18
N VAL A 49 -11.97 9.15 -15.53
CA VAL A 49 -12.17 8.48 -14.25
C VAL A 49 -11.53 7.11 -14.40
N LEU A 50 -10.40 6.88 -13.76
CA LEU A 50 -9.79 5.56 -13.61
C LEU A 50 -10.94 4.67 -13.20
N GLY A 51 -11.45 3.84 -14.12
CA GLY A 51 -12.67 3.08 -13.94
C GLY A 51 -12.60 2.45 -12.57
N THR A 52 -13.66 2.57 -11.77
CA THR A 52 -13.67 2.29 -10.33
C THR A 52 -12.83 1.08 -10.00
N VAL A 53 -11.69 1.29 -9.34
CA VAL A 53 -10.85 0.22 -8.85
C VAL A 53 -11.69 -0.53 -7.80
N ASP A 54 -12.06 -1.76 -8.09
CA ASP A 54 -12.92 -2.58 -7.24
C ASP A 54 -12.28 -3.96 -7.07
N HIS A 55 -11.54 -4.13 -5.98
CA HIS A 55 -10.86 -5.37 -5.63
C HIS A 55 -10.93 -5.58 -4.11
N PRO A 56 -11.12 -6.82 -3.61
CA PRO A 56 -11.28 -7.09 -2.17
C PRO A 56 -10.09 -6.65 -1.30
N ASN A 57 -8.89 -6.54 -1.88
CA ASN A 57 -7.66 -6.17 -1.17
C ASN A 57 -7.14 -4.77 -1.56
N ILE A 58 -7.98 -3.91 -2.10
CA ILE A 58 -7.65 -2.52 -2.42
C ILE A 58 -8.64 -1.60 -1.71
N ILE A 59 -8.15 -0.55 -1.04
CA ILE A 59 -8.99 0.45 -0.42
C ILE A 59 -9.77 1.19 -1.51
N ARG A 60 -11.09 1.14 -1.44
CA ARG A 60 -11.96 1.77 -2.42
C ARG A 60 -12.11 3.25 -2.14
N LEU A 61 -11.93 4.06 -3.17
CA LEU A 61 -12.27 5.48 -3.19
C LEU A 61 -13.73 5.65 -3.65
N TRP A 62 -14.58 6.21 -2.79
CA TRP A 62 -16.01 6.40 -3.06
C TRP A 62 -16.33 7.71 -3.71
N GLU A 63 -15.76 8.80 -3.19
CA GLU A 63 -16.05 10.16 -3.66
C GLU A 63 -14.83 11.06 -3.48
N ILE A 64 -14.71 12.06 -4.34
CA ILE A 64 -13.71 13.12 -4.24
C ILE A 64 -14.45 14.45 -4.20
N PHE A 65 -14.15 15.27 -3.20
CA PHE A 65 -14.61 16.63 -3.07
C PHE A 65 -13.44 17.58 -3.13
N ASP A 66 -13.53 18.59 -3.98
CA ASP A 66 -12.51 19.64 -4.09
C ASP A 66 -13.12 21.00 -3.71
N ASN A 67 -12.38 21.79 -2.95
CA ASN A 67 -12.62 23.20 -2.78
C ASN A 67 -11.31 23.95 -3.08
N LYS A 68 -11.35 25.31 -3.08
CA LYS A 68 -10.20 26.15 -3.47
C LYS A 68 -8.91 25.89 -2.67
N THR A 69 -8.97 25.18 -1.55
CA THR A 69 -7.88 25.02 -0.59
C THR A 69 -7.63 23.57 -0.19
N HIS A 70 -8.60 22.65 -0.35
CA HIS A 70 -8.53 21.28 0.14
C HIS A 70 -9.18 20.30 -0.82
N LEU A 71 -8.53 19.15 -0.98
CA LEU A 71 -9.08 17.95 -1.61
C LEU A 71 -9.52 16.99 -0.51
N TYR A 72 -10.77 16.50 -0.57
CA TYR A 72 -11.32 15.54 0.38
C TYR A 72 -11.58 14.23 -0.36
N LEU A 73 -10.98 13.15 0.15
CA LEU A 73 -11.17 11.80 -0.35
C LEU A 73 -12.06 11.03 0.62
N VAL A 74 -13.14 10.45 0.10
CA VAL A 74 -14.01 9.53 0.87
C VAL A 74 -13.67 8.12 0.44
N MET A 75 -13.15 7.31 1.37
CA MET A 75 -12.66 5.96 1.10
C MET A 75 -13.13 4.98 2.17
N ASP A 76 -12.90 3.68 1.94
CA ASP A 76 -13.16 2.66 2.96
C ASP A 76 -12.38 2.97 4.23
N LEU A 77 -13.02 2.74 5.38
CA LEU A 77 -12.38 2.87 6.67
C LEU A 77 -11.75 1.53 7.07
N VAL A 78 -10.43 1.48 7.14
CA VAL A 78 -9.65 0.35 7.64
C VAL A 78 -9.24 0.58 9.10
N LYS A 79 -9.37 -0.44 9.96
CA LYS A 79 -9.16 -0.35 11.40
C LYS A 79 -8.23 -1.42 11.97
N GLY A 80 -7.72 -2.32 11.12
CA GLY A 80 -6.94 -3.47 11.55
C GLY A 80 -5.48 -3.19 11.85
N GLY A 81 -4.99 -1.95 11.60
CA GLY A 81 -3.60 -1.56 11.82
C GLY A 81 -2.66 -1.96 10.67
N GLU A 82 -1.40 -1.61 10.82
CA GLU A 82 -0.36 -1.90 9.84
C GLU A 82 0.08 -3.37 9.86
N LEU A 83 0.49 -3.90 8.71
CA LEU A 83 0.88 -5.30 8.54
C LEU A 83 1.94 -5.76 9.55
N PHE A 84 3.04 -5.03 9.71
CA PHE A 84 4.14 -5.43 10.58
C PHE A 84 3.78 -5.35 12.07
N ASP A 85 2.99 -4.36 12.48
CA ASP A 85 2.54 -4.24 13.86
C ASP A 85 1.69 -5.46 14.25
N ARG A 86 0.77 -5.88 13.37
CA ARG A 86 -0.07 -7.06 13.59
C ARG A 86 0.74 -8.37 13.67
N ILE A 87 1.76 -8.53 12.83
CA ILE A 87 2.63 -9.72 12.89
C ILE A 87 3.38 -9.77 14.23
N VAL A 88 3.90 -8.63 14.68
CA VAL A 88 4.62 -8.55 15.97
C VAL A 88 3.73 -8.84 17.17
N GLU A 89 2.44 -8.47 17.10
CA GLU A 89 1.45 -8.66 18.17
C GLU A 89 0.80 -10.06 18.14
N LYS A 90 0.91 -10.80 17.02
CA LYS A 90 0.34 -12.14 16.86
C LYS A 90 1.08 -13.13 17.76
N GLY A 91 0.38 -14.13 18.29
CA GLY A 91 1.01 -15.17 19.12
C GLY A 91 1.67 -16.30 18.35
N ASN A 92 1.35 -16.47 17.07
CA ASN A 92 1.87 -17.46 16.15
C ASN A 92 1.90 -16.88 14.74
N TYR A 93 2.96 -17.15 13.99
CA TYR A 93 3.12 -16.72 12.60
C TYR A 93 3.98 -17.71 11.83
N THR A 94 3.47 -18.20 10.72
CA THR A 94 4.11 -19.25 9.93
C THR A 94 4.53 -18.74 8.55
N GLU A 95 5.39 -19.52 7.87
CA GLU A 95 5.72 -19.29 6.45
C GLU A 95 4.45 -19.35 5.57
N LYS A 96 3.48 -20.20 5.94
CA LYS A 96 2.18 -20.28 5.27
C LYS A 96 1.37 -18.99 5.43
N ASP A 97 1.35 -18.38 6.61
CA ASP A 97 0.72 -17.08 6.84
C ASP A 97 1.35 -16.00 5.92
N ALA A 98 2.68 -15.98 5.81
CA ALA A 98 3.40 -15.07 4.91
C ALA A 98 2.99 -15.28 3.45
N SER A 99 2.92 -16.54 3.00
CA SER A 99 2.49 -16.91 1.66
C SER A 99 1.07 -16.42 1.35
N ASP A 100 0.12 -16.63 2.28
CA ASP A 100 -1.27 -16.21 2.13
C ASP A 100 -1.43 -14.68 2.09
N LEU A 101 -0.62 -13.95 2.84
CA LEU A 101 -0.56 -12.49 2.78
C LEU A 101 -0.02 -12.02 1.42
N ILE A 102 1.10 -12.55 0.97
CA ILE A 102 1.70 -12.21 -0.32
C ILE A 102 0.75 -12.55 -1.47
N ARG A 103 0.04 -13.67 -1.41
CA ARG A 103 -0.97 -14.04 -2.41
C ARG A 103 -2.08 -13.00 -2.54
N GLN A 104 -2.59 -12.48 -1.42
CA GLN A 104 -3.61 -11.43 -1.43
C GLN A 104 -3.08 -10.14 -2.06
N ILE A 105 -1.86 -9.74 -1.71
CA ILE A 105 -1.22 -8.53 -2.24
C ILE A 105 -0.93 -8.69 -3.74
N LEU A 106 -0.39 -9.84 -4.16
CA LEU A 106 -0.16 -10.16 -5.57
C LEU A 106 -1.44 -10.09 -6.40
N SER A 107 -2.55 -10.65 -5.89
CA SER A 107 -3.85 -10.59 -6.58
C SER A 107 -4.31 -9.14 -6.80
N ALA A 108 -4.11 -8.29 -5.82
CA ALA A 108 -4.46 -6.86 -5.92
C ALA A 108 -3.55 -6.13 -6.92
N VAL A 109 -2.25 -6.39 -6.88
CA VAL A 109 -1.28 -5.75 -7.78
C VAL A 109 -1.46 -6.25 -9.23
N ASP A 110 -1.74 -7.55 -9.44
CA ASP A 110 -2.06 -8.09 -10.76
C ASP A 110 -3.31 -7.42 -11.36
N TYR A 111 -4.34 -7.24 -10.55
CA TYR A 111 -5.55 -6.51 -10.95
C TYR A 111 -5.25 -5.05 -11.36
N LEU A 112 -4.37 -4.35 -10.65
CA LEU A 112 -3.92 -3.00 -11.03
C LEU A 112 -3.15 -3.04 -12.34
N HIS A 113 -2.22 -3.97 -12.47
CA HIS A 113 -1.41 -4.16 -13.67
C HIS A 113 -2.24 -4.50 -14.90
N ASP A 114 -3.30 -5.29 -14.77
CA ASP A 114 -4.24 -5.58 -15.87
C ASP A 114 -5.02 -4.34 -16.30
N LYS A 115 -5.19 -3.34 -15.43
CA LYS A 115 -5.76 -2.03 -15.74
C LYS A 115 -4.73 -0.98 -16.19
N GLY A 116 -3.49 -1.36 -16.40
CA GLY A 116 -2.42 -0.44 -16.77
C GLY A 116 -1.93 0.45 -15.63
N ILE A 117 -2.29 0.17 -14.39
CA ILE A 117 -1.93 0.99 -13.22
C ILE A 117 -0.71 0.39 -12.53
N VAL A 118 0.32 1.21 -12.30
CA VAL A 118 1.52 0.87 -11.50
C VAL A 118 1.44 1.61 -10.18
N HIS A 119 1.60 0.90 -9.05
CA HIS A 119 1.47 1.48 -7.70
C HIS A 119 2.65 2.36 -7.32
N ARG A 120 3.89 1.92 -7.55
CA ARG A 120 5.19 2.60 -7.38
C ARG A 120 5.64 2.92 -5.94
N ASP A 121 4.81 2.73 -4.94
CA ASP A 121 5.15 2.95 -3.52
C ASP A 121 4.61 1.82 -2.64
N LEU A 122 4.80 0.56 -3.07
CA LEU A 122 4.50 -0.59 -2.23
C LEU A 122 5.53 -0.69 -1.10
N LYS A 123 5.02 -0.64 0.14
CA LYS A 123 5.78 -0.74 1.38
C LYS A 123 4.86 -1.16 2.51
N PRO A 124 5.38 -1.63 3.65
CA PRO A 124 4.55 -2.13 4.76
C PRO A 124 3.55 -1.12 5.32
N GLU A 125 3.89 0.17 5.31
CA GLU A 125 3.02 1.25 5.79
C GLU A 125 1.75 1.41 4.92
N ASN A 126 1.80 0.99 3.66
CA ASN A 126 0.69 1.01 2.71
C ASN A 126 -0.10 -0.31 2.69
N LEU A 127 0.24 -1.27 3.55
CA LEU A 127 -0.41 -2.56 3.71
C LEU A 127 -1.11 -2.61 5.06
N LEU A 128 -2.44 -2.49 5.06
CA LEU A 128 -3.26 -2.36 6.25
C LEU A 128 -4.23 -3.51 6.37
N TYR A 129 -4.46 -4.03 7.59
CA TYR A 129 -5.56 -4.96 7.82
C TYR A 129 -6.90 -4.22 7.85
N TYR A 130 -7.91 -4.81 7.20
CA TYR A 130 -9.26 -4.22 7.10
C TYR A 130 -9.90 -4.03 8.48
N SER A 131 -9.84 -5.05 9.32
CA SER A 131 -10.43 -5.07 10.66
C SER A 131 -9.45 -5.63 11.70
N PRO A 132 -9.72 -5.48 13.01
CA PRO A 132 -8.91 -6.09 14.07
C PRO A 132 -9.06 -7.61 14.18
N ASP A 133 -9.97 -8.24 13.44
CA ASP A 133 -10.23 -9.67 13.50
C ASP A 133 -9.02 -10.49 13.02
N GLU A 134 -8.86 -11.72 13.52
CA GLU A 134 -7.69 -12.56 13.19
C GLU A 134 -7.64 -12.97 11.72
N ASP A 135 -8.79 -13.23 11.10
CA ASP A 135 -8.96 -13.60 9.69
C ASP A 135 -9.10 -12.39 8.76
N SER A 136 -8.76 -11.19 9.25
CA SER A 136 -8.87 -9.95 8.49
C SER A 136 -8.01 -9.98 7.24
N LYS A 137 -8.61 -9.56 6.12
CA LYS A 137 -7.89 -9.41 4.85
C LYS A 137 -6.94 -8.22 4.87
N ILE A 138 -5.86 -8.33 4.07
CA ILE A 138 -4.94 -7.22 3.83
C ILE A 138 -5.49 -6.27 2.77
N MET A 139 -5.26 -4.96 2.92
CA MET A 139 -5.71 -3.90 2.03
C MET A 139 -4.51 -3.06 1.58
N ILE A 140 -4.42 -2.79 0.29
CA ILE A 140 -3.45 -1.83 -0.27
C ILE A 140 -4.05 -0.43 -0.20
N SER A 141 -3.28 0.50 0.35
CA SER A 141 -3.62 1.93 0.49
C SER A 141 -2.63 2.80 -0.28
N ASP A 142 -2.91 4.10 -0.34
CA ASP A 142 -2.03 5.16 -0.83
C ASP A 142 -1.60 5.03 -2.30
N PHE A 143 -2.49 5.47 -3.18
CA PHE A 143 -2.24 5.59 -4.62
C PHE A 143 -1.65 6.96 -5.02
N GLY A 144 -1.08 7.72 -4.05
CA GLY A 144 -0.57 9.07 -4.28
C GLY A 144 0.57 9.17 -5.32
N LEU A 145 1.29 8.07 -5.54
CA LEU A 145 2.35 7.97 -6.54
C LEU A 145 1.97 7.10 -7.75
N SER A 146 0.77 6.52 -7.79
CA SER A 146 0.35 5.63 -8.88
C SER A 146 0.25 6.37 -10.21
N LYS A 147 0.55 5.67 -11.32
CA LYS A 147 0.49 6.20 -12.68
C LYS A 147 -0.05 5.15 -13.64
N THR A 148 -0.77 5.60 -14.68
CA THR A 148 -1.20 4.76 -15.80
C THR A 148 -0.11 4.66 -16.86
N GLU A 149 -0.03 3.49 -17.54
CA GLU A 149 0.94 3.24 -18.62
C GLU A 149 0.56 3.86 -19.97
N ASP A 150 -0.60 4.52 -20.10
CA ASP A 150 -1.12 5.05 -21.36
C ASP A 150 -0.35 6.25 -21.95
N ASP A 151 0.61 6.79 -21.21
CA ASP A 151 1.55 7.75 -21.77
C ASP A 151 2.79 7.01 -22.30
N ASP A 152 3.09 7.12 -23.59
CA ASP A 152 4.33 6.69 -24.26
C ASP A 152 5.63 7.23 -23.60
N SER A 153 5.51 8.03 -22.56
CA SER A 153 6.57 8.43 -21.66
C SER A 153 6.74 7.39 -20.55
N MET A 154 7.61 6.41 -20.76
CA MET A 154 8.13 5.57 -19.68
C MET A 154 8.47 6.44 -18.47
N MET A 155 8.06 6.00 -17.27
CA MET A 155 8.21 6.78 -16.04
C MET A 155 9.68 7.03 -15.75
N ALA A 156 10.10 8.29 -15.67
CA ALA A 156 11.50 8.68 -15.45
C ALA A 156 11.72 9.34 -14.07
N THR A 157 10.65 9.60 -13.33
CA THR A 157 10.76 10.27 -12.03
C THR A 157 11.06 9.24 -10.94
N ALA A 158 12.24 9.32 -10.33
CA ALA A 158 12.59 8.50 -9.18
C ALA A 158 11.68 8.86 -7.99
N CYS A 159 10.89 7.89 -7.51
CA CYS A 159 10.03 8.01 -6.35
C CYS A 159 9.99 6.69 -5.58
N GLY A 160 9.58 6.74 -4.31
CA GLY A 160 9.48 5.58 -3.43
C GLY A 160 10.40 5.67 -2.21
N THR A 161 10.21 4.73 -1.28
CA THR A 161 11.01 4.60 -0.05
C THR A 161 12.29 3.83 -0.37
N PRO A 162 13.51 4.33 -0.06
CA PRO A 162 14.79 3.83 -0.58
C PRO A 162 14.98 2.32 -0.59
N GLY A 163 14.66 1.62 0.50
CA GLY A 163 14.86 0.18 0.63
C GLY A 163 13.96 -0.70 -0.25
N TYR A 164 12.88 -0.13 -0.82
CA TYR A 164 11.90 -0.84 -1.66
C TYR A 164 12.00 -0.49 -3.14
N VAL A 165 12.87 0.47 -3.48
CA VAL A 165 13.02 0.99 -4.85
C VAL A 165 13.76 0.01 -5.73
N ALA A 166 13.24 -0.26 -6.93
CA ALA A 166 13.85 -1.18 -7.88
C ALA A 166 15.14 -0.61 -8.54
N PRO A 167 16.09 -1.47 -8.96
CA PRO A 167 17.35 -1.05 -9.56
C PRO A 167 17.23 -0.13 -10.78
N GLU A 168 16.23 -0.36 -11.64
CA GLU A 168 15.95 0.45 -12.81
C GLU A 168 15.53 1.88 -12.46
N VAL A 169 14.82 2.06 -11.35
CA VAL A 169 14.41 3.39 -10.84
C VAL A 169 15.65 4.16 -10.35
N LEU A 170 16.51 3.50 -9.57
CA LEU A 170 17.78 4.10 -9.10
C LEU A 170 18.71 4.49 -10.25
N ARG A 171 18.69 3.72 -11.35
CA ARG A 171 19.44 4.02 -12.57
C ARG A 171 18.80 5.10 -13.43
N GLN A 172 17.67 5.67 -12.99
CA GLN A 172 16.90 6.67 -13.75
C GLN A 172 16.53 6.18 -15.17
N LYS A 173 16.33 4.87 -15.31
CA LYS A 173 15.85 4.27 -16.55
C LYS A 173 14.34 4.29 -16.57
N PRO A 174 13.75 4.32 -17.77
CA PRO A 174 12.31 4.12 -17.91
C PRO A 174 11.87 2.79 -17.27
N TYR A 175 10.78 2.82 -16.48
CA TYR A 175 10.29 1.68 -15.72
C TYR A 175 8.76 1.51 -15.83
N GLY A 176 8.25 0.35 -15.50
CA GLY A 176 6.85 -0.02 -15.57
C GLY A 176 6.46 -0.95 -14.42
N LYS A 177 5.49 -1.84 -14.66
CA LYS A 177 4.89 -2.79 -13.69
C LYS A 177 5.89 -3.59 -12.85
N ALA A 178 7.04 -3.92 -13.42
CA ALA A 178 8.06 -4.73 -12.75
C ALA A 178 8.58 -4.13 -11.44
N VAL A 179 8.49 -2.81 -11.23
CA VAL A 179 8.94 -2.16 -9.98
C VAL A 179 8.10 -2.60 -8.77
N ASP A 180 6.79 -2.83 -8.97
CA ASP A 180 5.91 -3.32 -7.92
C ASP A 180 6.28 -4.77 -7.53
N CYS A 181 6.64 -5.60 -8.49
CA CYS A 181 7.10 -6.97 -8.24
C CYS A 181 8.42 -7.01 -7.45
N TRP A 182 9.35 -6.08 -7.71
CA TRP A 182 10.55 -5.92 -6.89
C TRP A 182 10.21 -5.57 -5.44
N ALA A 183 9.35 -4.56 -5.22
CA ALA A 183 8.92 -4.16 -3.90
C ALA A 183 8.24 -5.31 -3.13
N LEU A 184 7.43 -6.14 -3.82
CA LEU A 184 6.84 -7.35 -3.25
C LEU A 184 7.91 -8.38 -2.86
N GLY A 185 8.98 -8.52 -3.62
CA GLY A 185 10.13 -9.36 -3.26
C GLY A 185 10.80 -8.91 -1.97
N VAL A 186 11.00 -7.59 -1.80
CA VAL A 186 11.53 -7.00 -0.56
C VAL A 186 10.59 -7.22 0.61
N ILE A 187 9.28 -6.97 0.43
CA ILE A 187 8.28 -7.19 1.48
C ILE A 187 8.23 -8.66 1.88
N CYS A 188 8.23 -9.58 0.92
CA CYS A 188 8.24 -11.02 1.18
C CYS A 188 9.47 -11.46 1.97
N TYR A 189 10.65 -10.96 1.62
CA TYR A 189 11.88 -11.21 2.37
C TYR A 189 11.73 -10.80 3.84
N ILE A 190 11.25 -9.58 4.10
CA ILE A 190 11.05 -9.07 5.46
C ILE A 190 10.00 -9.88 6.23
N LEU A 191 8.92 -10.31 5.57
CA LEU A 191 7.88 -11.14 6.20
C LEU A 191 8.40 -12.48 6.72
N LEU A 192 9.47 -13.01 6.14
CA LEU A 192 10.03 -14.31 6.50
C LEU A 192 11.18 -14.25 7.51
N CYS A 193 11.91 -13.13 7.58
CA CYS A 193 13.07 -13.03 8.51
C CYS A 193 13.02 -11.81 9.44
N GLY A 194 12.17 -10.82 9.19
CA GLY A 194 12.00 -9.65 10.04
C GLY A 194 13.02 -8.52 9.82
N TYR A 195 13.87 -8.60 8.79
CA TYR A 195 14.82 -7.55 8.41
C TYR A 195 14.88 -7.39 6.89
N PRO A 196 15.32 -6.21 6.36
CA PRO A 196 15.33 -5.98 4.92
C PRO A 196 16.50 -6.69 4.22
N PRO A 197 16.34 -7.09 2.94
CA PRO A 197 17.41 -7.73 2.14
C PRO A 197 18.56 -6.77 1.83
N PHE A 198 18.30 -5.48 1.78
CA PHE A 198 19.28 -4.43 1.51
C PHE A 198 19.28 -3.43 2.66
N TYR A 199 20.44 -3.24 3.28
CA TYR A 199 20.60 -2.30 4.38
C TYR A 199 22.02 -1.78 4.44
N ASP A 200 22.18 -0.46 4.57
CA ASP A 200 23.42 0.21 4.91
C ASP A 200 23.10 1.54 5.57
N GLU A 201 23.99 2.07 6.42
CA GLU A 201 23.83 3.41 7.00
C GLU A 201 24.04 4.53 5.96
N SER A 202 24.78 4.24 4.91
CA SER A 202 25.03 5.12 3.76
C SER A 202 24.07 4.82 2.63
N ASP A 203 23.26 5.78 2.21
CA ASP A 203 22.38 5.65 1.04
C ASP A 203 23.14 5.23 -0.22
N ALA A 204 24.38 5.71 -0.39
CA ALA A 204 25.20 5.33 -1.55
C ALA A 204 25.55 3.84 -1.57
N ASN A 205 25.89 3.26 -0.42
CA ASN A 205 26.16 1.84 -0.31
C ASN A 205 24.88 1.02 -0.47
N LEU A 206 23.76 1.44 0.18
CA LEU A 206 22.45 0.82 0.03
C LEU A 206 22.03 0.76 -1.44
N PHE A 207 22.16 1.86 -2.18
CA PHE A 207 21.86 1.90 -3.63
C PHE A 207 22.78 1.00 -4.43
N ALA A 208 24.06 0.92 -4.07
CA ALA A 208 25.00 0.02 -4.73
C ALA A 208 24.62 -1.45 -4.53
N GLN A 209 24.23 -1.88 -3.32
CA GLN A 209 23.71 -3.23 -3.03
C GLN A 209 22.46 -3.52 -3.88
N ILE A 210 21.47 -2.62 -3.88
CA ILE A 210 20.24 -2.76 -4.67
C ILE A 210 20.56 -2.90 -6.17
N MET A 211 21.43 -2.04 -6.71
CA MET A 211 21.80 -2.06 -8.13
C MET A 211 22.53 -3.34 -8.55
N ARG A 212 23.21 -4.02 -7.62
CA ARG A 212 23.88 -5.31 -7.86
C ARG A 212 23.00 -6.51 -7.50
N GLY A 213 21.90 -6.30 -6.74
CA GLY A 213 21.07 -7.36 -6.24
C GLY A 213 21.81 -8.23 -5.22
N GLU A 214 22.66 -7.63 -4.40
CA GLU A 214 23.47 -8.28 -3.39
C GLU A 214 22.69 -8.40 -2.09
N TYR A 215 22.13 -9.56 -1.85
CA TYR A 215 21.48 -9.98 -0.60
C TYR A 215 21.77 -11.44 -0.34
N GLU A 216 21.65 -11.88 0.91
CA GLU A 216 21.92 -13.23 1.34
C GLU A 216 20.75 -13.79 2.16
N PHE A 217 20.71 -15.12 2.32
CA PHE A 217 19.77 -15.81 3.19
C PHE A 217 20.55 -16.32 4.42
N ASP A 218 20.69 -15.44 5.42
CA ASP A 218 21.61 -15.63 6.54
C ASP A 218 21.13 -16.67 7.54
N SER A 219 22.03 -17.59 7.96
CA SER A 219 21.83 -18.40 9.14
C SER A 219 21.97 -17.53 10.42
N PRO A 220 21.16 -17.77 11.48
CA PRO A 220 20.17 -18.83 11.62
C PRO A 220 18.76 -18.44 11.14
N TYR A 221 18.53 -17.22 10.64
CA TYR A 221 17.20 -16.68 10.39
C TYR A 221 16.46 -17.36 9.22
N TRP A 222 17.23 -17.92 8.28
CA TRP A 222 16.71 -18.58 7.07
C TRP A 222 16.75 -20.10 7.13
N ASP A 223 17.32 -20.71 8.17
CA ASP A 223 17.49 -22.17 8.29
C ASP A 223 16.13 -22.90 8.31
N ASP A 224 15.12 -22.26 8.87
CA ASP A 224 13.77 -22.80 9.00
C ASP A 224 12.83 -22.46 7.83
N ILE A 225 13.28 -21.60 6.92
CA ILE A 225 12.51 -21.17 5.75
C ILE A 225 12.74 -22.15 4.58
N SER A 226 11.68 -22.44 3.84
CA SER A 226 11.76 -23.40 2.73
C SER A 226 12.59 -22.87 1.55
N GLU A 227 13.27 -23.77 0.84
CA GLU A 227 13.93 -23.45 -0.43
C GLU A 227 12.94 -22.87 -1.46
N SER A 228 11.67 -23.29 -1.40
CA SER A 228 10.62 -22.76 -2.27
C SER A 228 10.35 -21.27 -2.00
N ALA A 229 10.36 -20.83 -0.73
CA ALA A 229 10.24 -19.42 -0.36
C ALA A 229 11.45 -18.60 -0.83
N GLN A 230 12.66 -19.11 -0.63
CA GLN A 230 13.90 -18.46 -1.07
C GLN A 230 13.94 -18.33 -2.59
N HIS A 231 13.53 -19.37 -3.32
CA HIS A 231 13.43 -19.33 -4.78
C HIS A 231 12.39 -18.30 -5.25
N PHE A 232 11.22 -18.25 -4.61
CA PHE A 232 10.19 -17.26 -4.90
C PHE A 232 10.72 -15.82 -4.79
N ILE A 233 11.42 -15.51 -3.69
CA ILE A 233 12.06 -14.20 -3.49
C ILE A 233 13.08 -13.93 -4.59
N THR A 234 13.92 -14.92 -4.91
CA THR A 234 14.94 -14.78 -5.97
C THR A 234 14.31 -14.47 -7.34
N CYS A 235 13.13 -15.03 -7.65
CA CYS A 235 12.40 -14.72 -8.88
C CYS A 235 11.89 -13.27 -8.92
N LEU A 236 11.56 -12.68 -7.76
CA LEU A 236 11.10 -11.30 -7.67
C LEU A 236 12.26 -10.28 -7.54
N LEU A 237 13.36 -10.62 -6.89
CA LEU A 237 14.53 -9.75 -6.73
C LEU A 237 15.55 -9.89 -7.88
N GLN A 238 15.06 -10.08 -9.11
CA GLN A 238 15.89 -10.04 -10.32
C GLN A 238 16.22 -8.60 -10.70
N VAL A 239 17.51 -8.28 -10.82
CA VAL A 239 18.01 -6.95 -11.21
C VAL A 239 17.54 -6.55 -12.61
N ASP A 240 17.50 -7.52 -13.54
CA ASP A 240 16.94 -7.32 -14.87
C ASP A 240 15.39 -7.43 -14.81
N PRO A 241 14.64 -6.32 -15.03
CA PRO A 241 13.19 -6.34 -14.97
C PRO A 241 12.53 -7.30 -15.97
N LYS A 242 13.22 -7.67 -17.04
CA LYS A 242 12.72 -8.63 -18.04
C LYS A 242 12.79 -10.08 -17.56
N LYS A 243 13.68 -10.38 -16.60
CA LYS A 243 13.82 -11.71 -15.99
C LYS A 243 13.00 -11.83 -14.70
N ARG A 244 12.60 -10.68 -14.12
CA ARG A 244 11.80 -10.62 -12.91
C ARG A 244 10.40 -11.18 -13.18
N TYR A 245 9.90 -12.00 -12.26
CA TYR A 245 8.52 -12.49 -12.34
C TYR A 245 7.53 -11.33 -12.33
N ASN A 246 6.53 -11.40 -13.22
CA ASN A 246 5.31 -10.61 -13.11
C ASN A 246 4.36 -11.24 -12.08
N CYS A 247 3.26 -10.53 -11.74
CA CYS A 247 2.32 -10.99 -10.72
C CYS A 247 1.69 -12.34 -11.08
N LYS A 248 1.38 -12.61 -12.35
CA LYS A 248 0.78 -13.88 -12.78
C LYS A 248 1.75 -15.06 -12.58
N GLN A 249 3.01 -14.89 -13.00
CA GLN A 249 4.05 -15.90 -12.74
C GLN A 249 4.29 -16.13 -11.25
N ALA A 250 4.25 -15.05 -10.45
CA ALA A 250 4.39 -15.14 -9.01
C ALA A 250 3.20 -15.85 -8.36
N LEU A 251 1.96 -15.62 -8.80
CA LEU A 251 0.78 -16.31 -8.32
C LEU A 251 0.80 -17.82 -8.64
N ASP A 252 1.38 -18.21 -9.78
CA ASP A 252 1.51 -19.61 -10.21
C ASP A 252 2.67 -20.34 -9.50
N HIS A 253 3.54 -19.62 -8.78
CA HIS A 253 4.69 -20.23 -8.11
C HIS A 253 4.26 -21.23 -7.01
N PRO A 254 4.89 -22.42 -6.87
CA PRO A 254 4.51 -23.45 -5.90
C PRO A 254 4.43 -22.97 -4.44
N TRP A 255 5.22 -21.99 -4.06
CA TRP A 255 5.16 -21.39 -2.74
C TRP A 255 3.85 -20.64 -2.47
N ILE A 256 3.23 -20.07 -3.50
CA ILE A 256 1.95 -19.34 -3.41
C ILE A 256 0.77 -20.27 -3.70
N SER A 257 0.81 -21.04 -4.78
CA SER A 257 -0.31 -21.84 -5.29
C SER A 257 -0.27 -23.31 -4.87
N GLY A 258 0.91 -23.84 -4.58
CA GLY A 258 1.16 -25.28 -4.54
C GLY A 258 1.25 -25.90 -3.13
N GLY A 259 1.02 -25.15 -2.05
CA GLY A 259 1.13 -25.67 -0.68
C GLY A 259 2.57 -26.01 -0.25
N ALA A 260 3.60 -25.45 -0.92
CA ALA A 260 5.00 -25.63 -0.56
C ALA A 260 5.44 -24.78 0.64
N ALA A 261 4.62 -23.83 1.08
CA ALA A 261 4.86 -23.02 2.27
C ALA A 261 4.70 -23.87 3.55
N ARG A 262 5.65 -23.78 4.47
CA ARG A 262 5.68 -24.56 5.71
C ARG A 262 4.72 -24.00 6.76
N GLU A 263 4.12 -24.86 7.56
CA GLU A 263 3.29 -24.49 8.73
C GLU A 263 4.10 -24.34 10.02
N ARG A 264 5.43 -24.31 9.91
CA ARG A 264 6.32 -24.11 11.05
C ARG A 264 6.19 -22.68 11.57
N ASP A 265 6.05 -22.53 12.90
CA ASP A 265 6.04 -21.23 13.57
C ASP A 265 7.41 -20.56 13.49
N ILE A 266 7.45 -19.37 12.91
CA ILE A 266 8.63 -18.49 12.78
C ILE A 266 8.46 -17.18 13.55
N HIS A 267 7.35 -17.02 14.30
CA HIS A 267 6.97 -15.76 14.95
C HIS A 267 8.09 -15.21 15.86
N ALA A 268 8.70 -16.05 16.70
CA ALA A 268 9.70 -15.59 17.67
C ALA A 268 10.86 -14.87 16.99
N SER A 269 11.46 -15.49 15.95
CA SER A 269 12.57 -14.91 15.19
C SER A 269 12.12 -13.65 14.42
N VAL A 270 11.03 -13.74 13.66
CA VAL A 270 10.53 -12.65 12.82
C VAL A 270 10.14 -11.43 13.67
N SER A 271 9.37 -11.62 14.76
CA SER A 271 8.93 -10.52 15.61
C SER A 271 10.07 -9.82 16.33
N GLU A 272 11.09 -10.56 16.78
CA GLU A 272 12.30 -9.99 17.40
C GLU A 272 13.04 -9.09 16.40
N GLN A 273 13.29 -9.59 15.18
CA GLN A 273 13.99 -8.86 14.15
C GLN A 273 13.17 -7.64 13.66
N MET A 274 11.85 -7.77 13.49
CA MET A 274 10.98 -6.64 13.15
C MET A 274 11.04 -5.54 14.22
N LYS A 275 10.96 -5.90 15.51
CA LYS A 275 11.12 -4.93 16.62
C LYS A 275 12.46 -4.22 16.57
N LYS A 276 13.54 -4.95 16.32
CA LYS A 276 14.89 -4.39 16.25
C LYS A 276 15.08 -3.43 15.08
N ASN A 277 14.55 -3.73 13.91
CA ASN A 277 14.83 -3.01 12.67
C ASN A 277 13.82 -1.90 12.36
N PHE A 278 12.53 -2.09 12.65
CA PHE A 278 11.48 -1.15 12.23
C PHE A 278 10.97 -0.26 13.36
N TYR A 279 10.88 -0.74 14.59
CA TYR A 279 10.39 0.09 15.69
C TYR A 279 11.34 1.24 16.03
N LYS A 280 12.66 1.03 15.95
CA LYS A 280 13.63 2.12 16.13
C LYS A 280 13.47 3.23 15.08
N ALA A 281 13.18 2.85 13.83
CA ALA A 281 12.94 3.80 12.75
C ALA A 281 11.63 4.59 12.96
N LYS A 282 10.54 3.92 13.32
CA LYS A 282 9.25 4.56 13.67
C LYS A 282 9.41 5.54 14.84
N TRP A 283 10.12 5.17 15.91
CA TRP A 283 10.42 6.04 17.05
C TRP A 283 11.20 7.29 16.62
N LYS A 284 12.22 7.12 15.80
CA LYS A 284 13.03 8.25 15.30
C LYS A 284 12.19 9.19 14.41
N GLN A 285 11.33 8.65 13.57
CA GLN A 285 10.42 9.42 12.71
C GLN A 285 9.36 10.17 13.53
N ALA A 286 8.72 9.52 14.51
CA ALA A 286 7.76 10.15 15.42
C ALA A 286 8.40 11.26 16.26
N PHE A 287 9.61 11.03 16.78
CA PHE A 287 10.38 12.03 17.53
C PHE A 287 10.72 13.25 16.66
N ASN A 288 11.17 13.04 15.44
CA ASN A 288 11.49 14.11 14.49
C ASN A 288 10.25 14.91 14.10
N ALA A 289 9.10 14.25 13.87
CA ALA A 289 7.83 14.92 13.60
C ALA A 289 7.36 15.78 14.78
N THR A 290 7.49 15.27 16.01
CA THR A 290 7.15 16.00 17.23
C THR A 290 8.08 17.20 17.45
N ALA A 291 9.38 17.03 17.19
CA ALA A 291 10.36 18.12 17.26
C ALA A 291 10.09 19.20 16.21
N ALA A 292 9.71 18.80 14.98
CA ALA A 292 9.33 19.74 13.93
C ALA A 292 8.06 20.52 14.29
N MET A 293 7.02 19.85 14.82
CA MET A 293 5.80 20.52 15.29
C MET A 293 6.07 21.50 16.42
N ASN A 294 6.94 21.14 17.37
CA ASN A 294 7.32 22.03 18.46
C ASN A 294 8.11 23.26 17.95
N ARG A 295 8.99 23.09 16.96
CA ARG A 295 9.67 24.22 16.30
C ARG A 295 8.68 25.14 15.59
N LEU A 296 7.68 24.60 14.88
CA LEU A 296 6.63 25.37 14.21
C LEU A 296 5.74 26.13 15.21
N LYS A 297 5.39 25.51 16.36
CA LYS A 297 4.66 26.20 17.45
C LYS A 297 5.45 27.35 18.02
N ASN A 298 6.74 27.15 18.27
CA ASN A 298 7.62 28.21 18.82
C ASN A 298 7.83 29.37 17.85
N LEU A 299 7.89 29.09 16.52
CA LEU A 299 7.95 30.13 15.50
C LEU A 299 6.65 30.95 15.44
N LYS A 300 5.46 30.31 15.57
CA LYS A 300 4.17 31.04 15.64
C LYS A 300 4.07 31.90 16.89
N LEU A 301 4.45 31.40 18.05
CA LEU A 301 4.46 32.16 19.31
C LEU A 301 5.44 33.35 19.25
N GLY A 302 6.58 33.18 18.56
CA GLY A 302 7.53 34.30 18.34
C GLY A 302 6.97 35.37 17.39
N ALA A 303 6.22 35.00 16.38
CA ALA A 303 5.59 35.96 15.46
C ALA A 303 4.45 36.74 16.11
N ASP A 304 3.66 36.10 16.97
CA ASP A 304 2.55 36.73 17.68
C ASP A 304 3.09 37.71 18.77
N SER A 305 4.18 37.37 19.45
CA SER A 305 4.83 38.25 20.41
C SER A 305 5.50 39.47 19.74
N ALA A 306 6.06 39.33 18.56
CA ALA A 306 6.62 40.42 17.77
C ALA A 306 5.52 41.40 17.30
N ARG A 307 4.37 40.89 16.83
CA ARG A 307 3.21 41.73 16.45
C ARG A 307 2.59 42.46 17.63
N ALA A 308 2.55 41.86 18.83
CA ALA A 308 2.06 42.50 20.04
C ALA A 308 2.99 43.61 20.52
N SER A 309 4.29 43.50 20.32
CA SER A 309 5.27 44.56 20.68
C SER A 309 5.24 45.74 19.69
N GLU A 310 4.97 45.52 18.41
CA GLU A 310 4.79 46.60 17.42
C GLU A 310 3.50 47.39 17.62
N SER A 311 2.40 46.76 18.01
CA SER A 311 1.12 47.43 18.29
C SER A 311 1.23 48.30 19.57
N ASN A 312 2.01 47.92 20.58
CA ASN A 312 2.22 48.71 21.80
C ASN A 312 3.17 49.92 21.60
N ASN A 313 4.08 49.84 20.63
CA ASN A 313 4.97 50.97 20.32
C ASN A 313 4.28 52.06 19.48
N ASN A 314 3.27 51.71 18.67
CA ASN A 314 2.46 52.66 17.92
C ASN A 314 1.42 53.39 18.80
N ALA A 315 0.97 52.79 19.90
CA ALA A 315 0.02 53.42 20.85
C ALA A 315 0.68 54.44 21.80
N LYS A 316 2.01 54.50 21.85
CA LYS A 316 2.76 55.50 22.67
C LYS A 316 3.26 56.70 21.89
N LYS A 317 2.90 56.83 20.61
CA LYS A 317 3.32 57.97 19.75
C LYS A 317 2.17 58.89 19.32
N ILE A 318 1.02 58.87 20.02
CA ILE A 318 -0.07 59.83 19.85
C ILE A 318 -0.18 60.69 21.11
#